data_d66b704b733b98f582acd4642dac9fbe
#
_entry.id   d66b704b733b98f582acd4642dac9fbe
#
_cell.length_a   1.000
_cell.length_b   1.000
_cell.length_c   1.000
_cell.angle_alpha   90.00
_cell.angle_beta   90.00
_cell.angle_gamma   90.00
#
_symmetry.space_group_name_H-M   'P 1'
#
loop_
_entity.id
_entity.type
_entity.pdbx_description
1 polymer ?
#
loop_
_entity_poly.entity_id
_entity_poly.type
_entity_poly.pdbx_seq_one_letter_code
_entity_poly.pdbx_strand_id
1 'polypeptide(L)'
;MRYGEGAQKQSHEITKSYVGRLASLLKGLTKQIDFYNESARKLRELPSIRTGEDCIILAGYPNAGKSTLLSRLTESKPEIAAYPFTTKGLNVGVFIKKFVPIQIIDTPGLLDRPLLDRNKIELKAVTALQHLSGMILFVVDPTQEMDKQKNLFLEAKKLFTHHKFMVVINKSDAANDAQMKDAHETFAGEKIIIEGKGLNNLKEWLMDKENKIF
;
A
#
# COMPACT_ATOMS: atom_id res chain seq x y z
N MET A 1 58.66 46.84 5.32
CA MET A 1 57.52 46.00 5.64
C MET A 1 56.24 46.54 5.00
N ARG A 2 56.06 46.39 3.68
CA ARG A 2 54.83 46.82 2.97
C ARG A 2 54.25 45.72 1.98
N TYR A 3 54.73 44.48 2.11
CA TYR A 3 54.25 43.37 1.22
C TYR A 3 53.00 42.67 1.74
N GLY A 4 52.55 42.89 2.96
CA GLY A 4 51.41 42.18 3.55
C GLY A 4 50.01 42.75 3.20
N GLU A 5 49.88 44.08 3.10
CA GLU A 5 48.59 44.75 2.94
C GLU A 5 48.02 44.56 1.53
N GLY A 6 48.86 44.53 0.48
CA GLY A 6 48.41 44.28 -0.89
C GLY A 6 47.88 42.85 -1.11
N ALA A 7 48.57 41.88 -0.52
CA ALA A 7 48.15 40.47 -0.61
C ALA A 7 46.84 40.19 0.13
N GLN A 8 46.65 40.80 1.31
CA GLN A 8 45.40 40.69 2.08
C GLN A 8 44.22 41.32 1.32
N LYS A 9 44.42 42.49 0.71
CA LYS A 9 43.38 43.18 -0.06
C LYS A 9 42.98 42.37 -1.30
N GLN A 10 43.93 41.79 -2.01
CA GLN A 10 43.71 40.94 -3.16
C GLN A 10 43.02 39.63 -2.78
N SER A 11 43.37 39.00 -1.66
CA SER A 11 42.70 37.82 -1.13
C SER A 11 41.24 38.09 -0.78
N HIS A 12 40.98 39.27 -0.14
CA HIS A 12 39.62 39.69 0.20
C HIS A 12 38.75 39.93 -1.04
N GLU A 13 39.27 40.55 -2.09
CA GLU A 13 38.54 40.77 -3.35
C GLU A 13 38.23 39.47 -4.08
N ILE A 14 39.17 38.50 -4.11
CA ILE A 14 38.96 37.18 -4.67
C ILE A 14 37.84 36.44 -3.90
N THR A 15 37.94 36.47 -2.57
CA THR A 15 36.91 35.81 -1.72
C THR A 15 35.54 36.44 -1.94
N LYS A 16 35.45 37.76 -1.98
CA LYS A 16 34.18 38.48 -2.22
C LYS A 16 33.60 38.17 -3.58
N SER A 17 34.44 38.10 -4.63
CA SER A 17 34.03 37.72 -5.99
C SER A 17 33.53 36.27 -6.05
N TYR A 18 34.24 35.35 -5.36
CA TYR A 18 33.85 33.95 -5.29
C TYR A 18 32.50 33.78 -4.57
N VAL A 19 32.34 34.37 -3.40
CA VAL A 19 31.08 34.34 -2.63
C VAL A 19 29.94 34.97 -3.43
N GLY A 20 30.18 36.06 -4.13
CA GLY A 20 29.19 36.73 -4.99
C GLY A 20 28.70 35.82 -6.14
N ARG A 21 29.63 35.12 -6.82
CA ARG A 21 29.30 34.16 -7.86
C ARG A 21 28.52 32.96 -7.31
N LEU A 22 28.93 32.41 -6.17
CA LEU A 22 28.24 31.34 -5.50
C LEU A 22 26.79 31.72 -5.11
N ALA A 23 26.65 32.93 -4.53
CA ALA A 23 25.33 33.48 -4.16
C ALA A 23 24.42 33.66 -5.41
N SER A 24 25.01 34.14 -6.54
CA SER A 24 24.26 34.28 -7.79
C SER A 24 23.79 32.93 -8.36
N LEU A 25 24.65 31.90 -8.34
CA LEU A 25 24.29 30.54 -8.74
C LEU A 25 23.18 29.98 -7.85
N LEU A 26 23.28 30.12 -6.54
CA LEU A 26 22.25 29.67 -5.59
C LEU A 26 20.92 30.38 -5.82
N LYS A 27 20.93 31.71 -6.08
CA LYS A 27 19.72 32.44 -6.45
C LYS A 27 19.08 31.93 -7.74
N GLY A 28 19.89 31.54 -8.73
CA GLY A 28 19.42 30.91 -9.96
C GLY A 28 18.70 29.58 -9.74
N LEU A 29 19.05 28.85 -8.66
CA LEU A 29 18.48 27.56 -8.30
C LEU A 29 17.29 27.65 -7.33
N THR A 30 16.95 28.84 -6.85
CA THR A 30 15.91 29.01 -5.81
C THR A 30 14.58 28.36 -6.22
N LYS A 31 14.12 28.59 -7.45
CA LYS A 31 12.86 28.02 -7.95
C LYS A 31 12.86 26.48 -7.97
N GLN A 32 14.00 25.88 -8.34
CA GLN A 32 14.14 24.42 -8.37
C GLN A 32 14.20 23.87 -6.94
N ILE A 33 14.88 24.55 -6.04
CA ILE A 33 14.94 24.16 -4.62
C ILE A 33 13.55 24.28 -3.97
N ASP A 34 12.83 25.35 -4.23
CA ASP A 34 11.47 25.55 -3.73
C ASP A 34 10.51 24.47 -4.26
N PHE A 35 10.59 24.17 -5.56
CA PHE A 35 9.82 23.07 -6.19
C PHE A 35 10.16 21.72 -5.55
N TYR A 36 11.46 21.45 -5.35
CA TYR A 36 11.90 20.21 -4.70
C TYR A 36 11.37 20.13 -3.25
N ASN A 37 11.50 21.20 -2.47
CA ASN A 37 11.04 21.23 -1.09
C ASN A 37 9.52 21.06 -0.99
N GLU A 38 8.76 21.72 -1.84
CA GLU A 38 7.30 21.58 -1.89
C GLU A 38 6.89 20.17 -2.31
N SER A 39 7.55 19.61 -3.32
CA SER A 39 7.32 18.24 -3.77
C SER A 39 7.68 17.22 -2.70
N ALA A 40 8.85 17.40 -2.04
CA ALA A 40 9.28 16.54 -0.95
C ALA A 40 8.32 16.60 0.25
N ARG A 41 7.78 17.80 0.56
CA ARG A 41 6.76 17.96 1.60
C ARG A 41 5.49 17.20 1.23
N LYS A 42 4.97 17.40 0.01
CA LYS A 42 3.79 16.68 -0.47
C LYS A 42 3.99 15.16 -0.48
N LEU A 43 5.19 14.70 -0.85
CA LEU A 43 5.53 13.27 -0.80
C LEU A 43 5.61 12.72 0.63
N ARG A 44 6.02 13.53 1.61
CA ARG A 44 6.02 13.13 3.04
C ARG A 44 4.62 13.10 3.65
N GLU A 45 3.72 13.94 3.15
CA GLU A 45 2.29 13.94 3.53
C GLU A 45 1.53 12.77 2.89
N LEU A 46 2.09 12.15 1.84
CA LEU A 46 1.60 10.86 1.36
C LEU A 46 1.98 9.82 2.42
N PRO A 47 1.01 9.09 3.00
CA PRO A 47 1.32 7.98 3.86
C PRO A 47 2.19 7.03 3.05
N SER A 48 3.37 6.81 3.53
CA SER A 48 4.39 6.06 2.85
C SER A 48 4.00 4.58 2.87
N ILE A 49 3.40 4.11 1.79
CA ILE A 49 3.53 2.70 1.46
C ILE A 49 5.04 2.50 1.31
N ARG A 50 5.62 1.81 2.25
CA ARG A 50 7.06 1.53 2.25
C ARG A 50 7.33 0.51 1.17
N THR A 51 7.77 0.96 0.02
CA THR A 51 7.96 0.14 -1.20
C THR A 51 9.05 -0.93 -1.06
N GLY A 52 9.85 -0.89 -0.02
CA GLY A 52 10.89 -1.89 0.26
C GLY A 52 10.50 -2.92 1.33
N GLU A 53 9.31 -2.85 1.90
CA GLU A 53 8.81 -3.79 2.90
C GLU A 53 7.70 -4.66 2.30
N ASP A 54 7.63 -5.90 2.75
CA ASP A 54 6.55 -6.81 2.37
C ASP A 54 5.20 -6.32 2.88
N CYS A 55 4.18 -6.44 2.04
CA CYS A 55 2.84 -5.97 2.38
C CYS A 55 1.77 -7.03 2.14
N ILE A 56 0.63 -6.85 2.78
CA ILE A 56 -0.60 -7.62 2.55
C ILE A 56 -1.61 -6.69 1.91
N ILE A 57 -2.03 -6.99 0.69
CA ILE A 57 -3.04 -6.21 -0.03
C ILE A 57 -4.39 -6.92 0.10
N LEU A 58 -5.40 -6.21 0.59
CA LEU A 58 -6.76 -6.71 0.70
C LEU A 58 -7.51 -6.47 -0.60
N ALA A 59 -7.98 -7.55 -1.22
CA ALA A 59 -8.82 -7.54 -2.41
C ALA A 59 -10.14 -8.26 -2.12
N GLY A 60 -11.16 -8.05 -2.93
CA GLY A 60 -12.46 -8.73 -2.80
C GLY A 60 -13.63 -7.78 -3.02
N TYR A 61 -14.80 -8.35 -3.16
CA TYR A 61 -16.03 -7.66 -3.53
C TYR A 61 -16.41 -6.54 -2.55
N PRO A 62 -17.20 -5.54 -2.95
CA PRO A 62 -17.70 -4.51 -2.02
C PRO A 62 -18.42 -5.15 -0.83
N ASN A 63 -18.24 -4.58 0.33
CA ASN A 63 -18.84 -5.06 1.58
C ASN A 63 -18.42 -6.46 2.06
N ALA A 64 -17.43 -7.11 1.45
CA ALA A 64 -16.90 -8.39 1.93
C ALA A 64 -16.21 -8.30 3.32
N GLY A 65 -15.97 -7.09 3.82
CA GLY A 65 -15.42 -6.87 5.16
C GLY A 65 -13.93 -6.54 5.18
N LYS A 66 -13.33 -6.13 4.06
CA LYS A 66 -11.90 -5.77 3.96
C LYS A 66 -11.44 -4.75 5.00
N SER A 67 -12.14 -3.61 5.09
CA SER A 67 -11.77 -2.54 6.03
C SER A 67 -12.00 -2.95 7.51
N THR A 68 -12.94 -3.85 7.76
CA THR A 68 -13.14 -4.45 9.08
C THR A 68 -12.00 -5.39 9.43
N LEU A 69 -11.55 -6.20 8.46
CA LEU A 69 -10.36 -7.05 8.60
C LEU A 69 -9.13 -6.20 8.92
N LEU A 70 -8.89 -5.13 8.15
CA LEU A 70 -7.79 -4.22 8.40
C LEU A 70 -7.80 -3.68 9.83
N SER A 71 -8.93 -3.08 10.28
CA SER A 71 -9.01 -2.46 11.61
C SER A 71 -8.88 -3.45 12.77
N ARG A 72 -9.17 -4.74 12.56
CA ARG A 72 -9.03 -5.77 13.59
C ARG A 72 -7.67 -6.44 13.60
N LEU A 73 -6.98 -6.50 12.46
CA LEU A 73 -5.64 -7.04 12.35
C LEU A 73 -4.59 -6.07 12.86
N THR A 74 -4.84 -4.77 12.75
CA THR A 74 -3.88 -3.72 13.11
C THR A 74 -4.12 -3.19 14.51
N GLU A 75 -3.05 -2.94 15.25
CA GLU A 75 -3.12 -2.43 16.65
C GLU A 75 -3.45 -0.94 16.71
N SER A 76 -3.11 -0.20 15.66
CA SER A 76 -3.40 1.22 15.50
C SER A 76 -4.60 1.43 14.59
N LYS A 77 -5.30 2.56 14.73
CA LYS A 77 -6.33 2.93 13.74
C LYS A 77 -5.68 3.04 12.36
N PRO A 78 -6.26 2.40 11.34
CA PRO A 78 -5.75 2.53 9.99
C PRO A 78 -5.74 4.00 9.55
N GLU A 79 -4.64 4.43 8.98
CA GLU A 79 -4.52 5.78 8.43
C GLU A 79 -5.02 5.79 6.99
N ILE A 80 -5.77 6.84 6.64
CA ILE A 80 -6.19 7.04 5.25
C ILE A 80 -5.01 7.63 4.48
N ALA A 81 -4.47 6.80 3.62
CA ALA A 81 -3.36 7.11 2.75
C ALA A 81 -3.84 7.80 1.48
N ALA A 82 -3.44 9.05 1.22
CA ALA A 82 -3.57 9.63 -0.10
C ALA A 82 -2.63 8.86 -1.05
N TYR A 83 -3.18 8.05 -1.93
CA TYR A 83 -2.39 7.33 -2.92
C TYR A 83 -2.53 8.01 -4.29
N PRO A 84 -1.43 8.26 -5.02
CA PRO A 84 -1.52 8.86 -6.35
C PRO A 84 -2.48 8.07 -7.24
N PHE A 85 -3.30 8.79 -7.98
CA PHE A 85 -4.27 8.20 -8.91
C PHE A 85 -5.48 7.49 -8.27
N THR A 86 -5.79 7.75 -6.99
CA THR A 86 -7.03 7.28 -6.37
C THR A 86 -7.94 8.44 -6.03
N THR A 87 -9.25 8.29 -6.28
CA THR A 87 -10.27 9.25 -5.84
C THR A 87 -10.60 9.10 -4.36
N LYS A 88 -10.34 7.90 -3.83
CA LYS A 88 -10.42 7.57 -2.40
C LYS A 88 -9.04 7.11 -1.97
N GLY A 89 -8.53 7.60 -0.86
CA GLY A 89 -7.24 7.15 -0.32
C GLY A 89 -7.22 5.64 -0.07
N LEU A 90 -6.03 5.08 0.10
CA LEU A 90 -5.86 3.71 0.60
C LEU A 90 -5.91 3.73 2.12
N ASN A 91 -6.51 2.71 2.74
CA ASN A 91 -6.39 2.54 4.18
C ASN A 91 -5.17 1.67 4.46
N VAL A 92 -4.22 2.19 5.20
CA VAL A 92 -2.99 1.47 5.54
C VAL A 92 -2.92 1.26 7.05
N GLY A 93 -2.67 0.05 7.45
CA GLY A 93 -2.42 -0.32 8.83
C GLY A 93 -1.15 -1.15 8.95
N VAL A 94 -0.62 -1.27 10.15
CA VAL A 94 0.58 -2.06 10.44
C VAL A 94 0.22 -3.23 11.34
N PHE A 95 0.60 -4.42 10.93
CA PHE A 95 0.55 -5.65 11.71
C PHE A 95 1.97 -6.02 12.12
N ILE A 96 2.19 -6.34 13.40
CA ILE A 96 3.52 -6.70 13.89
C ILE A 96 3.61 -8.21 14.02
N LYS A 97 4.46 -8.85 13.18
CA LYS A 97 4.82 -10.26 13.29
C LYS A 97 6.23 -10.37 13.84
N LYS A 98 6.38 -10.85 15.09
CA LYS A 98 7.71 -11.06 15.71
C LYS A 98 8.65 -9.86 15.58
N PHE A 99 8.18 -8.68 15.92
CA PHE A 99 8.90 -7.40 15.80
C PHE A 99 9.14 -6.90 14.37
N VAL A 100 8.68 -7.62 13.35
CA VAL A 100 8.73 -7.17 11.96
C VAL A 100 7.40 -6.51 11.61
N PRO A 101 7.38 -5.24 11.23
CA PRO A 101 6.18 -4.57 10.77
C PRO A 101 5.81 -5.07 9.37
N ILE A 102 4.55 -5.44 9.17
CA ILE A 102 3.95 -5.81 7.89
C ILE A 102 2.86 -4.79 7.61
N GLN A 103 2.91 -4.15 6.45
CA GLN A 103 1.85 -3.23 6.04
C GLN A 103 0.66 -4.01 5.52
N ILE A 104 -0.54 -3.65 5.97
CA ILE A 104 -1.80 -4.16 5.42
C ILE A 104 -2.49 -3.00 4.71
N ILE A 105 -2.80 -3.19 3.42
CA ILE A 105 -3.33 -2.16 2.54
C ILE A 105 -4.74 -2.56 2.12
N ASP A 106 -5.74 -1.79 2.54
CA ASP A 106 -7.09 -1.89 2.00
C ASP A 106 -7.26 -0.89 0.85
N THR A 107 -7.79 -1.36 -0.25
CA THR A 107 -7.85 -0.67 -1.53
C THR A 107 -9.30 -0.37 -1.95
N PRO A 108 -10.03 0.49 -1.21
CA PRO A 108 -11.44 0.75 -1.51
C PRO A 108 -11.62 1.34 -2.91
N GLY A 109 -12.47 0.74 -3.71
CA GLY A 109 -12.73 1.16 -5.09
C GLY A 109 -11.71 0.68 -6.13
N LEU A 110 -10.57 0.08 -5.72
CA LEU A 110 -9.54 -0.36 -6.65
C LEU A 110 -9.56 -1.88 -6.93
N LEU A 111 -9.67 -2.71 -5.90
CA LEU A 111 -9.64 -4.18 -6.03
C LEU A 111 -10.95 -4.82 -5.56
N ASP A 112 -12.06 -4.11 -5.73
CA ASP A 112 -13.41 -4.52 -5.32
C ASP A 112 -14.42 -4.63 -6.49
N ARG A 113 -13.98 -4.37 -7.72
CA ARG A 113 -14.79 -4.43 -8.93
C ARG A 113 -13.95 -4.81 -10.15
N PRO A 114 -14.59 -5.28 -11.26
CA PRO A 114 -13.90 -5.64 -12.50
C PRO A 114 -13.05 -4.52 -13.09
N LEU A 115 -12.01 -4.90 -13.84
CA LEU A 115 -11.09 -3.96 -14.51
C LEU A 115 -11.78 -3.04 -15.49
N LEU A 116 -12.78 -3.55 -16.20
CA LEU A 116 -13.52 -2.80 -17.22
C LEU A 116 -14.30 -1.62 -16.63
N ASP A 117 -14.63 -1.68 -15.35
CA ASP A 117 -15.38 -0.64 -14.64
C ASP A 117 -14.45 0.45 -14.06
N ARG A 118 -13.14 0.39 -14.35
CA ARG A 118 -12.14 1.32 -13.83
C ARG A 118 -11.74 2.36 -14.85
N ASN A 119 -11.55 3.58 -14.37
CA ASN A 119 -11.00 4.64 -15.21
C ASN A 119 -9.47 4.50 -15.39
N LYS A 120 -8.91 5.24 -16.36
CA LYS A 120 -7.46 5.20 -16.67
C LYS A 120 -6.57 5.59 -15.47
N ILE A 121 -7.09 6.41 -14.57
CA ILE A 121 -6.37 6.88 -13.39
C ILE A 121 -6.29 5.75 -12.36
N GLU A 122 -7.42 5.08 -12.09
CA GLU A 122 -7.48 3.92 -11.19
C GLU A 122 -6.61 2.75 -11.70
N LEU A 123 -6.55 2.53 -13.00
CA LEU A 123 -5.66 1.52 -13.58
C LEU A 123 -4.18 1.81 -13.28
N LYS A 124 -3.76 3.08 -13.30
CA LYS A 124 -2.39 3.44 -12.89
C LYS A 124 -2.12 3.12 -11.41
N ALA A 125 -3.11 3.33 -10.54
CA ALA A 125 -2.98 2.97 -9.14
C ALA A 125 -2.85 1.45 -8.94
N VAL A 126 -3.63 0.64 -9.68
CA VAL A 126 -3.51 -0.81 -9.67
C VAL A 126 -2.13 -1.25 -10.17
N THR A 127 -1.63 -0.65 -11.26
CA THR A 127 -0.28 -0.94 -11.78
C THR A 127 0.80 -0.62 -10.73
N ALA A 128 0.66 0.47 -9.99
CA ALA A 128 1.60 0.78 -8.91
C ALA A 128 1.56 -0.25 -7.77
N LEU A 129 0.37 -0.77 -7.41
CA LEU A 129 0.23 -1.84 -6.42
C LEU A 129 0.88 -3.16 -6.88
N GLN A 130 0.91 -3.45 -8.17
CA GLN A 130 1.57 -4.66 -8.72
C GLN A 130 3.09 -4.69 -8.45
N HIS A 131 3.71 -3.54 -8.24
CA HIS A 131 5.14 -3.43 -7.95
C HIS A 131 5.48 -3.54 -6.46
N LEU A 132 4.49 -3.65 -5.58
CA LEU A 132 4.73 -3.90 -4.17
C LEU A 132 5.09 -5.37 -3.96
N SER A 133 6.03 -5.64 -3.07
CA SER A 133 6.36 -7.00 -2.65
C SER A 133 5.34 -7.49 -1.64
N GLY A 134 4.75 -8.68 -1.84
CA GLY A 134 3.82 -9.16 -0.83
C GLY A 134 2.82 -10.21 -1.28
N MET A 135 1.73 -10.32 -0.53
CA MET A 135 0.64 -11.25 -0.81
C MET A 135 -0.71 -10.54 -0.94
N ILE A 136 -1.61 -11.19 -1.65
CA ILE A 136 -3.01 -10.77 -1.79
C ILE A 136 -3.87 -11.62 -0.87
N LEU A 137 -4.59 -10.99 0.06
CA LEU A 137 -5.69 -11.60 0.77
C LEU A 137 -6.99 -11.28 0.05
N PHE A 138 -7.55 -12.26 -0.62
CA PHE A 138 -8.83 -12.11 -1.29
C PHE A 138 -9.97 -12.45 -0.33
N VAL A 139 -10.74 -11.44 0.04
CA VAL A 139 -11.83 -11.55 1.02
C VAL A 139 -13.13 -11.88 0.32
N VAL A 140 -13.72 -13.01 0.68
CA VAL A 140 -14.97 -13.57 0.15
C VAL A 140 -16.06 -13.44 1.19
N ASP A 141 -17.24 -13.01 0.76
CA ASP A 141 -18.48 -13.02 1.54
C ASP A 141 -19.41 -14.13 1.01
N PRO A 142 -19.58 -15.23 1.74
CA PRO A 142 -20.39 -16.37 1.25
C PRO A 142 -21.88 -16.03 1.14
N THR A 143 -22.33 -14.90 1.69
CA THR A 143 -23.74 -14.46 1.57
C THR A 143 -24.04 -13.70 0.28
N GLN A 144 -22.99 -13.41 -0.53
CA GLN A 144 -23.11 -12.69 -1.80
C GLN A 144 -22.92 -13.63 -3.00
N GLU A 145 -23.24 -13.13 -4.21
CA GLU A 145 -23.09 -13.91 -5.45
C GLU A 145 -21.67 -14.43 -5.65
N MET A 146 -21.50 -15.72 -5.66
CA MET A 146 -20.19 -16.37 -5.70
C MET A 146 -19.52 -16.23 -7.07
N ASP A 147 -20.28 -16.31 -8.17
CA ASP A 147 -19.74 -16.18 -9.53
C ASP A 147 -19.07 -14.81 -9.77
N LYS A 148 -19.65 -13.74 -9.26
CA LYS A 148 -19.05 -12.40 -9.36
C LYS A 148 -17.74 -12.30 -8.57
N GLN A 149 -17.70 -12.89 -7.39
CA GLN A 149 -16.49 -12.91 -6.57
C GLN A 149 -15.41 -13.78 -7.21
N LYS A 150 -15.77 -14.92 -7.80
CA LYS A 150 -14.85 -15.77 -8.55
C LYS A 150 -14.25 -15.06 -9.75
N ASN A 151 -15.06 -14.36 -10.53
CA ASN A 151 -14.59 -13.62 -11.69
C ASN A 151 -13.61 -12.53 -11.28
N LEU A 152 -13.91 -11.75 -10.24
CA LEU A 152 -13.03 -10.73 -9.70
C LEU A 152 -11.71 -11.34 -9.19
N PHE A 153 -11.77 -12.50 -8.53
CA PHE A 153 -10.58 -13.22 -8.07
C PHE A 153 -9.68 -13.65 -9.25
N LEU A 154 -10.26 -14.19 -10.30
CA LEU A 154 -9.51 -14.61 -11.49
C LEU A 154 -8.87 -13.42 -12.21
N GLU A 155 -9.55 -12.28 -12.27
CA GLU A 155 -8.98 -11.03 -12.79
C GLU A 155 -7.83 -10.55 -11.91
N ALA A 156 -7.98 -10.56 -10.60
CA ALA A 156 -6.92 -10.20 -9.68
C ALA A 156 -5.68 -11.10 -9.85
N LYS A 157 -5.87 -12.42 -10.00
CA LYS A 157 -4.75 -13.36 -10.27
C LYS A 157 -4.01 -13.06 -11.57
N LYS A 158 -4.74 -12.67 -12.61
CA LYS A 158 -4.11 -12.26 -13.89
C LYS A 158 -3.28 -10.98 -13.77
N LEU A 159 -3.70 -10.08 -12.89
CA LEU A 159 -3.00 -8.82 -12.65
C LEU A 159 -1.77 -8.96 -11.76
N PHE A 160 -1.88 -9.72 -10.70
CA PHE A 160 -0.87 -9.84 -9.65
C PHE A 160 -0.11 -11.17 -9.77
N THR A 161 0.49 -11.43 -10.93
CA THR A 161 1.13 -12.71 -11.28
C THR A 161 2.31 -13.09 -10.39
N HIS A 162 2.96 -12.13 -9.77
CA HIS A 162 4.12 -12.34 -8.88
C HIS A 162 3.74 -12.41 -7.39
N HIS A 163 2.46 -12.25 -7.06
CA HIS A 163 2.00 -12.26 -5.68
C HIS A 163 1.45 -13.64 -5.29
N LYS A 164 1.66 -14.00 -4.04
CA LYS A 164 0.96 -15.15 -3.44
C LYS A 164 -0.49 -14.75 -3.17
N PHE A 165 -1.41 -15.68 -3.38
CA PHE A 165 -2.82 -15.48 -3.07
C PHE A 165 -3.25 -16.37 -1.92
N MET A 166 -4.11 -15.83 -1.08
CA MET A 166 -4.84 -16.58 -0.07
C MET A 166 -6.28 -16.07 -0.02
N VAL A 167 -7.22 -16.98 0.12
CA VAL A 167 -8.66 -16.68 0.22
C VAL A 167 -9.06 -16.65 1.69
N VAL A 168 -9.78 -15.61 2.08
CA VAL A 168 -10.38 -15.49 3.41
C VAL A 168 -11.90 -15.47 3.24
N ILE A 169 -12.57 -16.56 3.60
CA ILE A 169 -14.04 -16.62 3.66
C ILE A 169 -14.45 -15.94 4.97
N ASN A 170 -14.92 -14.71 4.86
CA ASN A 170 -15.34 -13.87 5.97
C ASN A 170 -16.84 -14.01 6.21
N LYS A 171 -17.34 -13.56 7.37
CA LYS A 171 -18.77 -13.61 7.75
C LYS A 171 -19.37 -15.03 7.75
N SER A 172 -18.58 -16.02 8.07
CA SER A 172 -19.04 -17.42 8.17
C SER A 172 -20.20 -17.59 9.15
N ASP A 173 -20.29 -16.70 10.14
CA ASP A 173 -21.37 -16.66 11.13
C ASP A 173 -22.70 -16.13 10.58
N ALA A 174 -22.71 -15.50 9.43
CA ALA A 174 -23.91 -15.00 8.76
C ALA A 174 -24.36 -15.90 7.59
N ALA A 175 -23.54 -16.86 7.21
CA ALA A 175 -23.82 -17.76 6.08
C ALA A 175 -24.45 -19.08 6.55
N ASN A 176 -25.27 -19.67 5.69
CA ASN A 176 -25.77 -21.03 5.90
C ASN A 176 -24.80 -22.08 5.32
N ASP A 177 -25.06 -23.36 5.65
CA ASP A 177 -24.18 -24.47 5.23
C ASP A 177 -24.03 -24.58 3.71
N ALA A 178 -25.09 -24.32 2.95
CA ALA A 178 -25.06 -24.37 1.49
C ALA A 178 -24.16 -23.26 0.91
N GLN A 179 -24.23 -22.04 1.44
CA GLN A 179 -23.39 -20.92 1.05
C GLN A 179 -21.91 -21.14 1.42
N MET A 180 -21.66 -21.72 2.59
CA MET A 180 -20.30 -22.07 3.01
C MET A 180 -19.72 -23.17 2.10
N LYS A 181 -20.52 -24.16 1.74
CA LYS A 181 -20.12 -25.24 0.82
C LYS A 181 -19.79 -24.67 -0.56
N ASP A 182 -20.66 -23.83 -1.12
CA ASP A 182 -20.45 -23.19 -2.42
C ASP A 182 -19.16 -22.34 -2.43
N ALA A 183 -18.93 -21.54 -1.39
CA ALA A 183 -17.69 -20.77 -1.25
C ALA A 183 -16.45 -21.67 -1.20
N HIS A 184 -16.50 -22.77 -0.45
CA HIS A 184 -15.41 -23.75 -0.38
C HIS A 184 -15.12 -24.41 -1.72
N GLU A 185 -16.16 -24.89 -2.41
CA GLU A 185 -16.04 -25.54 -3.72
C GLU A 185 -15.53 -24.55 -4.79
N THR A 186 -15.99 -23.30 -4.75
CA THR A 186 -15.58 -22.27 -5.70
C THR A 186 -14.09 -21.95 -5.63
N PHE A 187 -13.50 -22.01 -4.43
CA PHE A 187 -12.08 -21.68 -4.18
C PHE A 187 -11.25 -22.89 -3.74
N ALA A 188 -11.70 -24.12 -3.98
CA ALA A 188 -11.07 -25.37 -3.50
C ALA A 188 -9.60 -25.55 -3.90
N GLY A 189 -9.11 -24.87 -4.96
CA GLY A 189 -7.71 -24.88 -5.38
C GLY A 189 -6.80 -23.89 -4.66
N GLU A 190 -7.34 -23.10 -3.74
CA GLU A 190 -6.62 -22.04 -3.06
C GLU A 190 -6.41 -22.37 -1.58
N LYS A 191 -5.46 -21.67 -0.95
CA LYS A 191 -5.34 -21.69 0.52
C LYS A 191 -6.48 -20.87 1.13
N ILE A 192 -7.35 -21.53 1.89
CA ILE A 192 -8.54 -20.91 2.45
C ILE A 192 -8.40 -20.79 3.97
N ILE A 193 -8.77 -19.63 4.51
CA ILE A 193 -9.01 -19.41 5.94
C ILE A 193 -10.46 -18.98 6.10
N ILE A 194 -11.16 -19.57 7.08
CA ILE A 194 -12.55 -19.23 7.40
C ILE A 194 -12.55 -18.29 8.61
N GLU A 195 -13.26 -17.19 8.48
CA GLU A 195 -13.41 -16.17 9.53
C GLU A 195 -14.87 -15.87 9.84
N GLY A 196 -15.15 -15.65 11.12
CA GLY A 196 -16.42 -15.19 11.64
C GLY A 196 -16.28 -13.96 12.53
N LYS A 197 -17.10 -13.83 13.55
CA LYS A 197 -17.09 -12.67 14.45
C LYS A 197 -15.75 -12.41 15.17
N GLY A 198 -14.95 -13.44 15.40
CA GLY A 198 -13.73 -13.35 16.23
C GLY A 198 -12.48 -12.91 15.49
N LEU A 199 -12.38 -13.11 14.17
CA LEU A 199 -11.16 -12.90 13.37
C LEU A 199 -9.88 -13.56 13.94
N ASN A 200 -10.03 -14.70 14.61
CA ASN A 200 -8.93 -15.36 15.31
C ASN A 200 -8.07 -16.20 14.37
N ASN A 201 -8.70 -16.92 13.43
CA ASN A 201 -8.01 -17.88 12.57
C ASN A 201 -6.98 -17.22 11.66
N LEU A 202 -7.34 -16.09 11.04
CA LEU A 202 -6.40 -15.33 10.20
C LEU A 202 -5.27 -14.73 11.01
N LYS A 203 -5.56 -14.18 12.19
CA LYS A 203 -4.53 -13.62 13.09
C LYS A 203 -3.58 -14.70 13.58
N GLU A 204 -4.09 -15.86 14.00
CA GLU A 204 -3.28 -17.01 14.39
C GLU A 204 -2.41 -17.49 13.23
N TRP A 205 -2.98 -17.63 12.04
CA TRP A 205 -2.23 -18.01 10.86
C TRP A 205 -1.11 -17.01 10.52
N LEU A 206 -1.39 -15.71 10.59
CA LEU A 206 -0.38 -14.67 10.35
C LEU A 206 0.74 -14.71 11.39
N MET A 207 0.43 -15.02 12.65
CA MET A 207 1.39 -15.08 13.75
C MET A 207 2.21 -16.38 13.79
N ASP A 208 1.73 -17.45 13.16
CA ASP A 208 2.39 -18.74 13.15
C ASP A 208 3.80 -18.66 12.53
N LYS A 209 4.74 -19.35 13.18
CA LYS A 209 6.17 -19.37 12.81
C LYS A 209 6.44 -20.09 11.51
N GLU A 210 5.68 -21.12 11.22
CA GLU A 210 5.87 -21.98 10.06
C GLU A 210 5.27 -21.39 8.78
N ASN A 211 4.32 -20.49 8.92
CA ASN A 211 3.70 -19.85 7.77
C ASN A 211 4.60 -18.77 7.18
N LYS A 212 5.22 -19.10 6.06
CA LYS A 212 5.94 -18.12 5.23
C LYS A 212 4.90 -17.24 4.51
N ILE A 213 4.72 -16.05 5.02
CA ILE A 213 3.82 -15.05 4.40
C ILE A 213 4.41 -14.62 3.05
N PHE A 214 5.73 -14.50 2.98
CA PHE A 214 6.49 -14.04 1.83
C PHE A 214 7.55 -15.04 1.38
#